data_c9daa3c5f63b854976d5824c76ac9593
#
_entry.id   c9daa3c5f63b854976d5824c76ac9593
#
_cell.length_a   1.000
_cell.length_b   1.000
_cell.length_c   1.000
_cell.angle_alpha   90.00
_cell.angle_beta   90.00
_cell.angle_gamma   90.00
#
_symmetry.space_group_name_H-M   'P 1'
#
loop_
_entity.id
_entity.type
_entity.pdbx_description
1 polymer ?
#
loop_
_entity_poly.entity_id
_entity_poly.type
_entity_poly.pdbx_seq_one_letter_code
_entity_poly.pdbx_strand_id
1 'polypeptide(L)' 'NLTKGVQVNITDAGIDIDLFIIVEYGISIVEVCNIIKSQVCYKIENMTGAKVRRVNISVEGIRV' A
#
# COMPACT_ATOMS: atom_id res chain seq x y z
N ASN A 1 5.46 -8.82 7.75
CA ASN A 1 5.25 -7.45 7.29
C ASN A 1 4.31 -6.73 8.21
N LEU A 2 4.71 -5.55 8.62
CA LEU A 2 3.90 -4.75 9.50
C LEU A 2 3.53 -3.44 8.78
N THR A 3 2.24 -3.17 8.74
CA THR A 3 1.75 -1.91 8.22
C THR A 3 1.73 -0.90 9.36
N LYS A 4 2.55 0.13 9.28
CA LYS A 4 2.61 1.18 10.30
C LYS A 4 1.49 2.19 10.16
N GLY A 5 1.05 2.43 8.95
CA GLY A 5 -0.03 3.37 8.72
C GLY A 5 -0.49 3.36 7.28
N VAL A 6 -1.70 3.84 7.09
CA VAL A 6 -2.32 3.98 5.78
C VAL A 6 -2.92 5.37 5.70
N GLN A 7 -2.62 6.08 4.62
CA GLN A 7 -3.21 7.38 4.36
C GLN A 7 -3.94 7.32 3.02
N VAL A 8 -5.20 7.73 3.01
CA VAL A 8 -6.04 7.69 1.82
C VAL A 8 -6.46 9.10 1.47
N ASN A 9 -6.19 9.51 0.23
CA ASN A 9 -6.62 10.80 -0.29
C ASN A 9 -7.57 10.58 -1.45
N ILE A 10 -8.77 11.10 -1.34
CA ILE A 10 -9.79 10.98 -2.37
C ILE A 10 -9.78 12.26 -3.19
N THR A 11 -9.60 12.11 -4.51
CA THR A 11 -9.58 13.23 -5.44
C THR A 11 -10.59 12.99 -6.56
N ASP A 12 -10.84 14.02 -7.37
CA ASP A 12 -11.72 13.89 -8.53
C ASP A 12 -11.17 12.93 -9.57
N ALA A 13 -9.86 12.74 -9.61
CA ALA A 13 -9.21 11.84 -10.56
C ALA A 13 -9.16 10.39 -10.06
N GLY A 14 -9.48 10.14 -8.80
CA GLY A 14 -9.43 8.81 -8.21
C GLY A 14 -8.91 8.85 -6.78
N ILE A 15 -8.46 7.72 -6.30
CA ILE A 15 -7.99 7.56 -4.92
C ILE A 15 -6.48 7.38 -4.92
N ASP A 16 -5.80 8.16 -4.10
CA ASP A 16 -4.37 8.02 -3.86
C ASP A 16 -4.17 7.40 -2.48
N ILE A 17 -3.31 6.40 -2.40
CA ILE A 17 -3.06 5.67 -1.15
C ILE A 17 -1.57 5.74 -0.83
N ASP A 18 -1.26 6.10 0.41
CA ASP A 18 0.10 6.06 0.92
C ASP A 18 0.17 5.02 2.03
N LEU A 19 1.06 4.05 1.87
CA LEU A 19 1.28 2.99 2.83
C LEU A 19 2.65 3.13 3.45
N PHE A 20 2.72 2.94 4.75
CA PHE A 20 3.96 2.96 5.52
C PHE A 20 4.14 1.60 6.16
N ILE A 21 5.20 0.89 5.77
CA ILE A 21 5.40 -0.49 6.20
C ILE A 21 6.80 -0.69 6.79
N ILE A 22 6.91 -1.74 7.61
CA ILE A 22 8.18 -2.26 8.07
C ILE A 22 8.30 -3.68 7.51
N VAL A 23 9.43 -3.99 6.89
CA VAL A 23 9.65 -5.32 6.33
C VAL A 23 10.68 -6.09 7.17
N GLU A 24 10.64 -7.40 7.10
CA GLU A 24 11.60 -8.24 7.77
C GLU A 24 12.84 -8.45 6.92
N TYR A 25 13.96 -8.60 7.57
CA TYR A 25 15.22 -8.87 6.89
C TYR A 25 15.12 -10.20 6.11
N GLY A 26 15.65 -10.20 4.91
CA GLY A 26 15.66 -11.39 4.07
C GLY A 26 14.46 -11.56 3.17
N ILE A 27 13.45 -10.70 3.32
CA ILE A 27 12.27 -10.73 2.46
C ILE A 27 12.53 -9.87 1.21
N SER A 28 12.02 -10.33 0.07
CA SER A 28 12.07 -9.53 -1.16
C SER A 28 11.11 -8.35 -1.03
N ILE A 29 11.68 -7.16 -0.86
CA ILE A 29 10.89 -5.95 -0.70
C ILE A 29 10.00 -5.70 -1.91
N VAL A 30 10.52 -5.94 -3.11
CA VAL A 30 9.78 -5.72 -4.36
C VAL A 30 8.54 -6.62 -4.42
N GLU A 31 8.69 -7.90 -4.11
CA GLU A 31 7.56 -8.83 -4.12
C GLU A 31 6.52 -8.48 -3.08
N VAL A 32 6.95 -8.14 -1.88
CA VAL A 32 6.05 -7.76 -0.79
C VAL A 32 5.27 -6.50 -1.16
N CYS A 33 5.95 -5.50 -1.70
CA CYS A 33 5.29 -4.27 -2.12
C CYS A 33 4.27 -4.52 -3.22
N ASN A 34 4.58 -5.38 -4.19
CA ASN A 34 3.64 -5.71 -5.26
C ASN A 34 2.41 -6.43 -4.72
N ILE A 35 2.58 -7.35 -3.80
CA ILE A 35 1.47 -8.08 -3.19
C ILE A 35 0.57 -7.13 -2.42
N ILE A 36 1.15 -6.30 -1.58
CA ILE A 36 0.41 -5.33 -0.77
C ILE A 36 -0.35 -4.36 -1.67
N LYS A 37 0.31 -3.85 -2.70
CA LYS A 37 -0.29 -2.92 -3.64
C LYS A 37 -1.52 -3.53 -4.32
N SER A 38 -1.40 -4.76 -4.81
CA SER A 38 -2.52 -5.45 -5.45
C SER A 38 -3.68 -5.67 -4.49
N GLN A 39 -3.40 -6.12 -3.27
CA GLN A 39 -4.43 -6.38 -2.26
C GLN A 39 -5.15 -5.11 -1.84
N VAL A 40 -4.40 -4.04 -1.63
CA VAL A 40 -4.97 -2.76 -1.20
C VAL A 40 -5.84 -2.17 -2.32
N CYS A 41 -5.34 -2.17 -3.55
CA CYS A 41 -6.12 -1.68 -4.69
C CYS A 41 -7.44 -2.44 -4.83
N TYR A 42 -7.37 -3.76 -4.81
CA TYR A 42 -8.56 -4.59 -4.94
C TYR A 42 -9.57 -4.29 -3.84
N LYS A 43 -9.11 -4.24 -2.60
CA LYS A 43 -9.98 -4.03 -1.44
C LYS A 43 -10.64 -2.66 -1.48
N ILE A 44 -9.87 -1.61 -1.73
CA ILE A 44 -10.39 -0.25 -1.75
C ILE A 44 -11.37 -0.06 -2.90
N GLU A 45 -11.06 -0.57 -4.09
CA GLU A 45 -11.94 -0.45 -5.24
C GLU A 45 -13.26 -1.19 -5.03
N ASN A 46 -13.23 -2.35 -4.38
CA ASN A 46 -14.44 -3.09 -4.07
C ASN A 46 -15.29 -2.40 -2.99
N MET A 47 -14.66 -1.78 -2.02
CA MET A 47 -15.37 -1.13 -0.92
C MET A 47 -15.99 0.21 -1.33
N THR A 48 -15.31 0.94 -2.18
CA THR A 48 -15.72 2.31 -2.53
C THR A 48 -16.39 2.42 -3.89
N GLY A 49 -16.14 1.45 -4.78
CA GLY A 49 -16.59 1.54 -6.17
C GLY A 49 -15.76 2.51 -7.01
N ALA A 50 -14.78 3.18 -6.42
CA ALA A 50 -13.90 4.11 -7.11
C ALA A 50 -12.60 3.42 -7.48
N LYS A 51 -11.90 3.97 -8.48
CA LYS A 51 -10.62 3.42 -8.90
C LYS A 51 -9.47 4.03 -8.12
N VAL A 52 -8.53 3.18 -7.73
CA VAL A 52 -7.29 3.63 -7.13
C VAL A 52 -6.37 4.13 -8.25
N ARG A 53 -6.00 5.39 -8.15
CA ARG A 53 -5.15 6.03 -9.14
C ARG A 53 -3.67 5.77 -8.86
N ARG A 54 -3.27 5.79 -7.60
CA ARG A 54 -1.87 5.68 -7.20
C ARG A 54 -1.77 5.02 -5.84
N VAL A 55 -0.78 4.14 -5.71
CA VAL A 55 -0.40 3.58 -4.41
C VAL A 55 1.08 3.82 -4.21
N ASN A 56 1.43 4.55 -3.17
CA ASN A 56 2.81 4.78 -2.78
C ASN A 56 3.10 3.94 -1.54
N ILE A 57 4.19 3.20 -1.58
CA ILE A 57 4.60 2.38 -0.44
C ILE A 57 5.94 2.89 0.05
N SER A 58 5.97 3.30 1.30
CA SER A 58 7.19 3.76 1.96
C SER A 58 7.66 2.69 2.94
N VAL A 59 8.86 2.20 2.75
CA VAL A 59 9.48 1.25 3.68
C VAL A 59 10.15 2.08 4.77
N GLU A 60 9.56 2.06 5.97
CA GLU A 60 10.01 2.88 7.10
C GLU A 60 11.15 2.25 7.86
N GLY A 61 11.34 0.95 7.73
CA GLY A 61 12.43 0.27 8.39
C GLY A 61 12.48 -1.20 8.01
N ILE A 62 13.61 -1.81 8.36
CA ILE A 62 13.83 -3.24 8.15
C ILE A 62 14.03 -3.87 9.53
N ARG A 63 13.22 -4.87 9.82
CA ARG A 63 13.31 -5.61 11.09
C ARG A 63 14.29 -6.76 10.93
N VAL A 64 15.28 -6.80 11.78
CA VAL A 64 16.30 -7.86 11.80
C VAL A 64 16.04 -8.86 12.92
#